data_5f66af04452779cd55dd5604f437c59f
#
_entry.id   5f66af04452779cd55dd5604f437c59f
#
_cell.length_a   1.000
_cell.length_b   1.000
_cell.length_c   1.000
_cell.angle_alpha   90.00
_cell.angle_beta   90.00
_cell.angle_gamma   90.00
#
_symmetry.space_group_name_H-M   'P 1'
#
loop_
_entity.id
_entity.type
_entity.pdbx_description
1 polymer ?
#
loop_
_entity_poly.entity_id
_entity_poly.type
_entity_poly.pdbx_seq_one_letter_code
_entity_poly.pdbx_strand_id
1 'polypeptide(L)'
;MAHMIDTRDAHSLGSFTDSLLNPAQSSGLCAPQSLPQIDFSGYLNLNYTQLARTLFQVLELDLDPNLLEVALDRYHAFGALAPLRTLKPTLHVLELFHGPTLAFKDMALQPFGVLLSGLAQARDEKYLIMVATSGDTGPATLASFANLPNTYVFCLYPAEGTSLIQALQMQSMDAPNLKVVGLEGNFDDAQSALKALLADESFQAHLAQKDLHLSVANSINFGRIIFQMVYHIWGYLELVRQRTITYGDPIKILIPSGNFGNALGAFYAKAMGLPVEKISVVSNANDVLTEFFNTGVYDLRSRSLLKTPSPAMDILKSSNVERLLFALFGSARTKECMQQLQDQKYYALTSSELQSLRAHFEAFSCDDAHCLDTIARIYGDHHYLADPHTATALYAYERLKSRLPCVVVSTASWSKFAHTTALALGKQAKDDQEALQVLAKEGITPPASVQELLSKPLVHQDRVGVSDLQHYIKTWLKNF
;
A
#
# COMPACT_ATOMS: atom_id res chain seq x y z
N MET A 1 20.88 9.74 13.92
CA MET A 1 19.43 9.47 13.94
C MET A 1 18.79 10.06 12.71
N ALA A 2 17.99 9.29 11.99
CA ALA A 2 17.23 9.82 10.87
C ALA A 2 16.20 10.84 11.40
N HIS A 3 16.42 12.11 11.12
CA HIS A 3 15.46 13.15 11.44
C HIS A 3 14.30 13.08 10.47
N MET A 4 13.10 13.03 11.02
CA MET A 4 11.87 13.17 10.24
C MET A 4 11.53 14.65 10.10
N ILE A 5 11.04 15.02 8.94
CA ILE A 5 10.70 16.41 8.60
C ILE A 5 9.31 16.46 7.96
N ASP A 6 8.61 17.57 8.11
CA ASP A 6 7.37 17.81 7.39
C ASP A 6 7.67 18.19 5.93
N THR A 7 6.98 17.53 5.00
CA THR A 7 7.17 17.77 3.56
C THR A 7 6.84 19.19 3.11
N ARG A 8 6.04 19.95 3.88
CA ARG A 8 5.63 21.35 3.54
C ARG A 8 6.23 22.39 4.47
N ASP A 9 6.92 21.94 5.52
CA ASP A 9 7.61 22.81 6.45
C ASP A 9 9.01 22.25 6.74
N ALA A 10 10.04 23.08 6.60
CA ALA A 10 11.43 22.67 6.81
C ALA A 10 11.79 22.42 8.29
N HIS A 11 10.84 22.54 9.22
CA HIS A 11 11.07 22.25 10.64
C HIS A 11 11.12 20.72 10.89
N SER A 12 12.06 20.31 11.72
CA SER A 12 12.15 18.91 12.14
C SER A 12 10.91 18.53 12.95
N LEU A 13 10.28 17.41 12.60
CA LEU A 13 9.13 16.86 13.33
C LEU A 13 9.54 15.98 14.51
N GLY A 14 10.82 15.75 14.72
CA GLY A 14 11.33 14.89 15.77
C GLY A 14 11.77 13.51 15.26
N SER A 15 11.47 12.49 16.03
CA SER A 15 11.95 11.13 15.82
C SER A 15 11.11 10.32 14.84
N PHE A 16 11.63 9.18 14.40
CA PHE A 16 10.86 8.22 13.62
C PHE A 16 9.67 7.68 14.42
N THR A 17 9.86 7.34 15.70
CA THR A 17 8.80 6.81 16.56
C THR A 17 7.65 7.80 16.75
N ASP A 18 7.93 9.10 16.87
CA ASP A 18 6.89 10.13 16.91
C ASP A 18 6.09 10.18 15.61
N SER A 19 6.75 10.01 14.47
CA SER A 19 6.08 10.00 13.15
C SER A 19 5.17 8.80 12.93
N LEU A 20 5.36 7.69 13.66
CA LEU A 20 4.48 6.52 13.62
C LEU A 20 3.18 6.77 14.38
N LEU A 21 3.28 7.38 15.55
CA LEU A 21 2.13 7.65 16.40
C LEU A 21 1.32 8.84 15.90
N ASN A 22 2.02 9.92 15.49
CA ASN A 22 1.43 11.18 15.05
C ASN A 22 1.87 11.52 13.62
N PRO A 23 1.29 10.88 12.60
CA PRO A 23 1.79 10.96 11.22
C PRO A 23 1.64 12.32 10.55
N ALA A 24 0.91 13.27 11.15
CA ALA A 24 0.71 14.61 10.63
C ALA A 24 0.42 15.59 11.76
N GLN A 25 1.43 16.33 12.22
CA GLN A 25 1.25 17.46 13.15
C GLN A 25 1.07 18.78 12.41
N SER A 26 1.38 18.83 11.13
CA SER A 26 1.19 19.97 10.24
C SER A 26 0.37 19.58 9.02
N SER A 27 0.27 20.48 8.07
CA SER A 27 -0.48 20.23 6.83
C SER A 27 0.19 19.23 5.86
N GLY A 28 1.45 18.82 6.10
CA GLY A 28 2.26 17.94 5.26
C GLY A 28 2.33 16.48 5.75
N LEU A 29 3.24 15.73 5.17
CA LEU A 29 3.54 14.35 5.53
C LEU A 29 4.92 14.25 6.18
N CYS A 30 5.13 13.27 7.07
CA CYS A 30 6.45 12.96 7.60
C CYS A 30 7.30 12.26 6.54
N ALA A 31 8.53 12.73 6.33
CA ALA A 31 9.51 12.13 5.41
C ALA A 31 10.91 12.18 6.04
N PRO A 32 11.85 11.29 5.67
CA PRO A 32 13.24 11.38 6.11
C PRO A 32 13.89 12.63 5.50
N GLN A 33 14.64 13.36 6.31
CA GLN A 33 15.39 14.55 5.85
C GLN A 33 16.46 14.18 4.83
N SER A 34 17.11 13.03 5.00
CA SER A 34 18.12 12.48 4.10
C SER A 34 18.12 10.95 4.15
N LEU A 35 18.65 10.33 3.12
CA LEU A 35 18.85 8.90 3.04
C LEU A 35 20.34 8.59 2.88
N PRO A 36 20.90 7.60 3.59
CA PRO A 36 22.30 7.21 3.45
C PRO A 36 22.55 6.53 2.10
N GLN A 37 23.78 6.60 1.62
CA GLN A 37 24.25 5.75 0.52
C GLN A 37 24.70 4.40 1.08
N ILE A 38 24.24 3.30 0.50
CA ILE A 38 24.47 1.95 0.99
C ILE A 38 25.03 1.07 -0.15
N ASP A 39 26.10 0.35 0.14
CA ASP A 39 26.52 -0.78 -0.69
C ASP A 39 25.76 -2.04 -0.25
N PHE A 40 24.78 -2.44 -1.03
CA PHE A 40 23.97 -3.60 -0.76
C PHE A 40 24.66 -4.94 -1.04
N SER A 41 25.88 -4.97 -1.60
CA SER A 41 26.63 -6.21 -1.86
C SER A 41 26.89 -7.02 -0.60
N GLY A 42 27.10 -6.33 0.53
CA GLY A 42 27.29 -6.95 1.83
C GLY A 42 26.04 -7.66 2.40
N TYR A 43 24.86 -7.48 1.78
CA TYR A 43 23.60 -8.01 2.28
C TYR A 43 23.12 -9.28 1.54
N LEU A 44 23.93 -9.79 0.61
CA LEU A 44 23.58 -10.98 -0.18
C LEU A 44 23.32 -12.25 0.65
N ASN A 45 23.89 -12.36 1.84
CA ASN A 45 23.73 -13.53 2.70
C ASN A 45 22.61 -13.36 3.76
N LEU A 46 21.95 -12.20 3.81
CA LEU A 46 20.90 -11.95 4.77
C LEU A 46 19.59 -12.57 4.30
N ASN A 47 18.81 -13.13 5.23
CA ASN A 47 17.40 -13.44 4.96
C ASN A 47 16.55 -12.15 5.04
N TYR A 48 15.27 -12.26 4.72
CA TYR A 48 14.38 -11.09 4.62
C TYR A 48 14.27 -10.30 5.94
N THR A 49 14.11 -10.98 7.08
CA THR A 49 14.01 -10.33 8.39
C THR A 49 15.34 -9.72 8.84
N GLN A 50 16.46 -10.38 8.54
CA GLN A 50 17.79 -9.82 8.76
C GLN A 50 18.04 -8.57 7.92
N LEU A 51 17.61 -8.59 6.64
CA LEU A 51 17.70 -7.42 5.78
C LEU A 51 16.87 -6.26 6.33
N ALA A 52 15.64 -6.52 6.76
CA ALA A 52 14.78 -5.51 7.37
C ALA A 52 15.44 -4.89 8.61
N ARG A 53 15.93 -5.73 9.53
CA ARG A 53 16.66 -5.30 10.74
C ARG A 53 17.87 -4.43 10.40
N THR A 54 18.70 -4.89 9.48
CA THR A 54 19.90 -4.16 9.06
C THR A 54 19.54 -2.80 8.45
N LEU A 55 18.49 -2.73 7.65
CA LEU A 55 18.03 -1.47 7.07
C LEU A 55 17.58 -0.48 8.15
N PHE A 56 16.82 -0.92 9.15
CA PHE A 56 16.42 -0.07 10.28
C PHE A 56 17.62 0.45 11.08
N GLN A 57 18.65 -0.39 11.27
CA GLN A 57 19.90 0.01 11.94
C GLN A 57 20.69 1.06 11.13
N VAL A 58 20.86 0.83 9.84
CA VAL A 58 21.60 1.77 8.95
C VAL A 58 20.89 3.10 8.79
N LEU A 59 19.57 3.10 8.84
CA LEU A 59 18.76 4.32 8.86
C LEU A 59 18.75 5.01 10.22
N GLU A 60 19.41 4.43 11.25
CA GLU A 60 19.54 4.98 12.60
C GLU A 60 18.19 5.42 13.20
N LEU A 61 17.15 4.60 12.98
CA LEU A 61 15.82 4.87 13.52
C LEU A 61 15.80 4.69 15.03
N ASP A 62 15.15 5.60 15.76
CA ASP A 62 15.02 5.62 17.21
C ASP A 62 14.00 4.57 17.72
N LEU A 63 14.17 3.32 17.34
CA LEU A 63 13.29 2.22 17.67
C LEU A 63 14.01 1.23 18.58
N ASP A 64 13.31 0.77 19.65
CA ASP A 64 13.81 -0.32 20.49
C ASP A 64 14.05 -1.58 19.63
N PRO A 65 15.28 -2.12 19.62
CA PRO A 65 15.60 -3.33 18.86
C PRO A 65 14.72 -4.53 19.24
N ASN A 66 14.34 -4.68 20.51
CA ASN A 66 13.49 -5.78 20.95
C ASN A 66 12.07 -5.63 20.38
N LEU A 67 11.53 -4.42 20.35
CA LEU A 67 10.23 -4.15 19.73
C LEU A 67 10.27 -4.42 18.23
N LEU A 68 11.36 -4.09 17.55
CA LEU A 68 11.54 -4.41 16.14
C LEU A 68 11.55 -5.93 15.91
N GLU A 69 12.24 -6.72 16.75
CA GLU A 69 12.22 -8.18 16.65
C GLU A 69 10.79 -8.74 16.76
N VAL A 70 10.05 -8.34 17.78
CA VAL A 70 8.65 -8.76 17.96
C VAL A 70 7.77 -8.36 16.75
N ALA A 71 8.04 -7.20 16.15
CA ALA A 71 7.35 -6.78 14.95
C ALA A 71 7.70 -7.65 13.74
N LEU A 72 8.98 -7.98 13.54
CA LEU A 72 9.44 -8.84 12.45
C LEU A 72 8.99 -10.29 12.58
N ASP A 73 8.73 -10.77 13.80
CA ASP A 73 8.16 -12.11 14.03
C ASP A 73 6.80 -12.32 13.38
N ARG A 74 6.06 -11.23 13.08
CA ARG A 74 4.83 -11.32 12.30
C ARG A 74 5.02 -11.97 10.92
N TYR A 75 6.20 -11.90 10.36
CA TYR A 75 6.51 -12.54 9.09
C TYR A 75 6.52 -14.08 9.13
N HIS A 76 6.57 -14.71 10.31
CA HIS A 76 6.40 -16.16 10.43
C HIS A 76 5.02 -16.66 10.03
N ALA A 77 4.00 -15.79 10.03
CA ALA A 77 2.65 -16.12 9.54
C ALA A 77 2.52 -16.11 8.01
N PHE A 78 3.58 -15.73 7.29
CA PHE A 78 3.57 -15.70 5.82
C PHE A 78 3.94 -17.07 5.26
N GLY A 79 3.23 -17.52 4.22
CA GLY A 79 3.56 -18.77 3.51
C GLY A 79 4.91 -18.69 2.79
N ALA A 80 5.27 -17.50 2.29
CA ALA A 80 6.57 -17.17 1.72
C ALA A 80 6.82 -15.66 1.82
N LEU A 81 8.08 -15.26 2.06
CA LEU A 81 8.44 -13.84 2.15
C LEU A 81 8.99 -13.35 0.81
N ALA A 82 8.16 -12.64 0.06
CA ALA A 82 8.51 -11.98 -1.18
C ALA A 82 9.30 -12.87 -2.18
N PRO A 83 8.78 -14.05 -2.56
CA PRO A 83 9.46 -14.91 -3.53
C PRO A 83 9.53 -14.23 -4.90
N LEU A 84 10.65 -14.41 -5.57
CA LEU A 84 10.87 -13.91 -6.93
C LEU A 84 10.71 -15.05 -7.94
N ARG A 85 9.72 -14.95 -8.82
CA ARG A 85 9.45 -15.92 -9.90
C ARG A 85 9.92 -15.40 -11.24
N THR A 86 10.67 -16.20 -11.96
CA THR A 86 11.09 -15.88 -13.32
C THR A 86 10.09 -16.45 -14.32
N LEU A 87 9.47 -15.58 -15.11
CA LEU A 87 8.57 -15.97 -16.20
C LEU A 87 9.30 -15.99 -17.55
N LYS A 88 10.23 -15.06 -17.77
CA LYS A 88 11.11 -14.96 -18.95
C LYS A 88 12.50 -14.48 -18.50
N PRO A 89 13.55 -14.62 -19.31
CA PRO A 89 14.89 -14.13 -18.94
C PRO A 89 14.96 -12.67 -18.52
N THR A 90 14.04 -11.84 -19.02
CA THR A 90 13.92 -10.40 -18.68
C THR A 90 12.65 -10.05 -17.91
N LEU A 91 11.84 -11.05 -17.50
CA LEU A 91 10.60 -10.82 -16.75
C LEU A 91 10.59 -11.64 -15.48
N HIS A 92 10.63 -10.95 -14.36
CA HIS A 92 10.57 -11.52 -13.02
C HIS A 92 9.38 -10.90 -12.27
N VAL A 93 8.71 -11.69 -11.44
CA VAL A 93 7.57 -11.26 -10.63
C VAL A 93 7.93 -11.42 -9.17
N LEU A 94 7.93 -10.31 -8.43
CA LEU A 94 8.11 -10.29 -6.99
C LEU A 94 6.74 -10.40 -6.31
N GLU A 95 6.44 -11.56 -5.74
CA GLU A 95 5.14 -11.84 -5.13
C GLU A 95 5.10 -11.35 -3.69
N LEU A 96 4.23 -10.38 -3.39
CA LEU A 96 4.11 -9.75 -2.07
C LEU A 96 2.82 -10.13 -1.34
N PHE A 97 2.07 -11.10 -1.83
CA PHE A 97 0.71 -11.43 -1.37
C PHE A 97 0.59 -12.73 -0.56
N HIS A 98 1.68 -13.24 -0.01
CA HIS A 98 1.66 -14.48 0.78
C HIS A 98 1.41 -14.27 2.27
N GLY A 99 1.05 -13.06 2.67
CA GLY A 99 0.66 -12.72 4.04
C GLY A 99 -0.80 -13.09 4.35
N PRO A 100 -1.25 -12.87 5.59
CA PRO A 100 -2.53 -13.35 6.09
C PRO A 100 -3.75 -12.81 5.33
N THR A 101 -3.65 -11.64 4.68
CA THR A 101 -4.77 -11.06 3.93
C THR A 101 -4.59 -11.11 2.41
N LEU A 102 -3.56 -11.81 1.94
CA LEU A 102 -3.28 -12.06 0.53
C LEU A 102 -3.10 -10.77 -0.30
N ALA A 103 -2.48 -9.75 0.30
CA ALA A 103 -2.11 -8.51 -0.37
C ALA A 103 -0.77 -7.97 0.13
N PHE A 104 -0.03 -7.25 -0.73
CA PHE A 104 1.27 -6.66 -0.40
C PHE A 104 1.24 -5.76 0.84
N LYS A 105 0.06 -5.26 1.20
CA LYS A 105 -0.12 -4.39 2.36
C LYS A 105 0.27 -5.08 3.66
N ASP A 106 0.15 -6.41 3.73
CA ASP A 106 0.62 -7.21 4.86
C ASP A 106 2.13 -7.03 5.10
N MET A 107 2.94 -6.89 4.04
CA MET A 107 4.39 -6.71 4.15
C MET A 107 4.78 -5.51 5.02
N ALA A 108 3.95 -4.48 5.05
CA ALA A 108 4.17 -3.31 5.87
C ALA A 108 3.29 -3.29 7.12
N LEU A 109 2.01 -3.63 7.01
CA LEU A 109 1.06 -3.47 8.10
C LEU A 109 1.26 -4.50 9.21
N GLN A 110 1.62 -5.75 8.91
CA GLN A 110 1.80 -6.75 9.95
C GLN A 110 2.84 -6.33 11.00
N PRO A 111 4.08 -5.93 10.65
CA PRO A 111 5.02 -5.39 11.62
C PRO A 111 4.62 -4.00 12.16
N PHE A 112 4.01 -3.14 11.34
CA PHE A 112 3.63 -1.79 11.74
C PHE A 112 2.65 -1.77 12.93
N GLY A 113 1.65 -2.66 12.95
CA GLY A 113 0.70 -2.74 14.06
C GLY A 113 1.37 -3.03 15.39
N VAL A 114 2.34 -3.97 15.38
CA VAL A 114 3.13 -4.30 16.59
C VAL A 114 3.97 -3.11 17.04
N LEU A 115 4.64 -2.42 16.10
CA LEU A 115 5.43 -1.23 16.44
C LEU A 115 4.56 -0.15 17.08
N LEU A 116 3.41 0.17 16.48
CA LEU A 116 2.52 1.21 16.99
C LEU A 116 1.97 0.83 18.37
N SER A 117 1.51 -0.40 18.55
CA SER A 117 1.01 -0.89 19.84
C SER A 117 2.10 -0.88 20.93
N GLY A 118 3.32 -1.34 20.62
CA GLY A 118 4.43 -1.34 21.56
C GLY A 118 4.87 0.07 21.97
N LEU A 119 4.87 1.02 21.01
CA LEU A 119 5.15 2.42 21.32
C LEU A 119 4.05 3.05 22.17
N ALA A 120 2.78 2.76 21.88
CA ALA A 120 1.64 3.21 22.68
C ALA A 120 1.74 2.70 24.13
N GLN A 121 2.09 1.42 24.33
CA GLN A 121 2.31 0.86 25.66
C GLN A 121 3.49 1.51 26.39
N ALA A 122 4.62 1.74 25.70
CA ALA A 122 5.80 2.37 26.29
C ALA A 122 5.53 3.81 26.76
N ARG A 123 4.52 4.48 26.21
CA ARG A 123 4.09 5.84 26.57
C ARG A 123 2.88 5.87 27.50
N ASP A 124 2.31 4.72 27.85
CA ASP A 124 1.04 4.60 28.57
C ASP A 124 -0.11 5.36 27.87
N GLU A 125 -0.09 5.36 26.54
CA GLU A 125 -1.07 6.02 25.67
C GLU A 125 -1.97 4.99 24.99
N LYS A 126 -3.19 5.38 24.58
CA LYS A 126 -4.11 4.57 23.80
C LYS A 126 -4.42 5.23 22.47
N TYR A 127 -4.54 4.44 21.41
CA TYR A 127 -4.75 4.95 20.07
C TYR A 127 -6.00 4.37 19.41
N LEU A 128 -6.83 5.25 18.85
CA LEU A 128 -7.86 4.90 17.89
C LEU A 128 -7.28 5.01 16.48
N ILE A 129 -7.19 3.87 15.80
CA ILE A 129 -6.71 3.76 14.44
C ILE A 129 -7.92 3.77 13.52
N MET A 130 -8.08 4.84 12.74
CA MET A 130 -9.18 4.95 11.78
C MET A 130 -8.69 4.59 10.37
N VAL A 131 -9.44 3.76 9.68
CA VAL A 131 -9.13 3.37 8.29
C VAL A 131 -10.38 3.39 7.43
N ALA A 132 -10.33 4.15 6.32
CA ALA A 132 -11.27 4.01 5.22
C ALA A 132 -10.59 3.18 4.11
N THR A 133 -11.29 2.21 3.56
CA THR A 133 -10.72 1.27 2.59
C THR A 133 -11.68 0.98 1.46
N SER A 134 -11.15 0.84 0.24
CA SER A 134 -11.87 0.27 -0.92
C SER A 134 -11.72 -1.26 -1.01
N GLY A 135 -10.96 -1.88 -0.09
CA GLY A 135 -10.73 -3.32 -0.11
C GLY A 135 -9.52 -3.76 0.71
N ASP A 136 -8.32 -3.84 0.15
CA ASP A 136 -7.16 -4.50 0.76
C ASP A 136 -6.60 -3.88 2.05
N THR A 137 -6.70 -2.56 2.22
CA THR A 137 -6.11 -1.88 3.39
C THR A 137 -6.88 -2.24 4.68
N GLY A 138 -8.20 -2.39 4.60
CA GLY A 138 -9.02 -2.78 5.74
C GLY A 138 -8.60 -4.13 6.34
N PRO A 139 -8.68 -5.23 5.58
CA PRO A 139 -8.27 -6.54 6.08
C PRO A 139 -6.85 -6.56 6.65
N ALA A 140 -5.88 -5.94 5.94
CA ALA A 140 -4.50 -5.93 6.39
C ALA A 140 -4.30 -5.13 7.67
N THR A 141 -5.02 -4.01 7.86
CA THR A 141 -5.01 -3.24 9.11
C THR A 141 -5.64 -4.04 10.25
N LEU A 142 -6.83 -4.62 10.03
CA LEU A 142 -7.51 -5.40 11.06
C LEU A 142 -6.66 -6.58 11.51
N ALA A 143 -6.09 -7.36 10.58
CA ALA A 143 -5.21 -8.49 10.91
C ALA A 143 -3.94 -8.06 11.66
N SER A 144 -3.42 -6.89 11.34
CA SER A 144 -2.23 -6.33 11.96
C SER A 144 -2.45 -5.96 13.44
N PHE A 145 -3.60 -5.36 13.76
CA PHE A 145 -3.91 -4.82 15.08
C PHE A 145 -4.77 -5.75 15.95
N ALA A 146 -5.28 -6.85 15.42
CA ALA A 146 -6.14 -7.78 16.16
C ALA A 146 -5.48 -8.23 17.47
N ASN A 147 -6.19 -8.05 18.58
CA ASN A 147 -5.75 -8.40 19.94
C ASN A 147 -4.48 -7.69 20.43
N LEU A 148 -4.04 -6.62 19.76
CA LEU A 148 -2.92 -5.82 20.27
C LEU A 148 -3.41 -4.82 21.34
N PRO A 149 -2.68 -4.69 22.46
CA PRO A 149 -3.04 -3.76 23.53
C PRO A 149 -2.89 -2.30 23.09
N ASN A 150 -3.55 -1.41 23.81
CA ASN A 150 -3.50 0.04 23.65
C ASN A 150 -3.88 0.56 22.26
N THR A 151 -4.46 -0.29 21.42
CA THR A 151 -4.90 0.09 20.06
C THR A 151 -6.31 -0.41 19.78
N TYR A 152 -7.13 0.47 19.22
CA TYR A 152 -8.50 0.19 18.79
C TYR A 152 -8.60 0.54 17.31
N VAL A 153 -9.21 -0.32 16.51
CA VAL A 153 -9.34 -0.09 15.06
C VAL A 153 -10.81 0.09 14.68
N PHE A 154 -11.09 1.21 14.03
CA PHE A 154 -12.37 1.44 13.37
C PHE A 154 -12.18 1.42 11.86
N CYS A 155 -12.69 0.38 11.22
CA CYS A 155 -12.57 0.17 9.78
C CYS A 155 -13.90 0.50 9.07
N LEU A 156 -13.83 1.45 8.14
CA LEU A 156 -14.95 1.88 7.32
C LEU A 156 -14.71 1.44 5.87
N TYR A 157 -15.70 0.77 5.28
CA TYR A 157 -15.64 0.35 3.88
C TYR A 157 -16.98 0.62 3.19
N PRO A 158 -17.01 0.90 1.87
CA PRO A 158 -18.27 1.05 1.15
C PRO A 158 -19.02 -0.28 1.15
N ALA A 159 -20.27 -0.25 1.60
CA ALA A 159 -21.12 -1.46 1.69
C ALA A 159 -21.34 -2.12 0.31
N GLU A 160 -21.19 -1.33 -0.76
CA GLU A 160 -21.24 -1.78 -2.15
C GLU A 160 -19.94 -1.45 -2.89
N GLY A 161 -19.45 -2.38 -3.70
CA GLY A 161 -18.26 -2.18 -4.54
C GLY A 161 -16.94 -2.73 -4.00
N THR A 162 -16.94 -3.33 -2.80
CA THR A 162 -15.82 -4.14 -2.30
C THR A 162 -16.01 -5.60 -2.75
N SER A 163 -14.93 -6.30 -3.15
CA SER A 163 -15.05 -7.71 -3.53
C SER A 163 -15.55 -8.56 -2.37
N LEU A 164 -16.24 -9.68 -2.66
CA LEU A 164 -16.75 -10.58 -1.65
C LEU A 164 -15.65 -11.02 -0.67
N ILE A 165 -14.50 -11.43 -1.20
CA ILE A 165 -13.40 -11.94 -0.37
C ILE A 165 -12.84 -10.84 0.55
N GLN A 166 -12.70 -9.62 0.07
CA GLN A 166 -12.25 -8.48 0.88
C GLN A 166 -13.27 -8.14 1.97
N ALA A 167 -14.55 -8.14 1.64
CA ALA A 167 -15.63 -7.91 2.61
C ALA A 167 -15.65 -9.00 3.69
N LEU A 168 -15.58 -10.28 3.31
CA LEU A 168 -15.52 -11.41 4.25
C LEU A 168 -14.27 -11.33 5.15
N GLN A 169 -13.11 -10.96 4.61
CA GLN A 169 -11.91 -10.78 5.41
C GLN A 169 -12.08 -9.74 6.52
N MET A 170 -12.84 -8.68 6.26
CA MET A 170 -13.13 -7.65 7.28
C MET A 170 -14.22 -8.09 8.23
N GLN A 171 -15.34 -8.58 7.70
CA GLN A 171 -16.54 -8.89 8.48
C GLN A 171 -16.36 -10.10 9.40
N SER A 172 -15.49 -11.04 9.08
CA SER A 172 -15.21 -12.23 9.90
C SER A 172 -14.06 -12.07 10.90
N MET A 173 -13.44 -10.90 10.98
CA MET A 173 -12.30 -10.65 11.89
C MET A 173 -12.81 -10.44 13.32
N ASP A 174 -12.65 -11.45 14.17
CA ASP A 174 -13.12 -11.45 15.55
C ASP A 174 -11.97 -11.05 16.51
N ALA A 175 -12.02 -9.81 17.01
CA ALA A 175 -11.14 -9.34 18.07
C ALA A 175 -11.81 -8.18 18.82
N PRO A 176 -11.66 -8.07 20.16
CA PRO A 176 -12.40 -7.12 20.99
C PRO A 176 -12.05 -5.67 20.70
N ASN A 177 -10.85 -5.41 20.18
CA ASN A 177 -10.36 -4.07 19.86
C ASN A 177 -10.66 -3.63 18.42
N LEU A 178 -11.44 -4.40 17.67
CA LEU A 178 -11.78 -4.11 16.28
C LEU A 178 -13.25 -3.78 16.09
N LYS A 179 -13.53 -2.84 15.20
CA LYS A 179 -14.88 -2.56 14.69
C LYS A 179 -14.84 -2.32 13.19
N VAL A 180 -15.70 -3.02 12.48
CA VAL A 180 -15.88 -2.88 11.03
C VAL A 180 -17.30 -2.45 10.74
N VAL A 181 -17.45 -1.45 9.87
CA VAL A 181 -18.76 -0.90 9.52
C VAL A 181 -18.83 -0.66 8.01
N GLY A 182 -19.90 -1.15 7.39
CA GLY A 182 -20.26 -0.81 6.03
C GLY A 182 -20.88 0.59 5.97
N LEU A 183 -20.32 1.47 5.15
CA LEU A 183 -20.90 2.78 4.89
C LEU A 183 -21.91 2.68 3.75
N GLU A 184 -23.08 3.27 3.93
CA GLU A 184 -24.03 3.51 2.85
C GLU A 184 -23.54 4.66 1.98
N GLY A 185 -22.79 4.33 0.92
CA GLY A 185 -22.12 5.25 0.04
C GLY A 185 -20.93 4.59 -0.69
N ASN A 186 -20.19 5.39 -1.42
CA ASN A 186 -19.00 4.94 -2.13
C ASN A 186 -17.70 5.16 -1.33
N PHE A 187 -16.55 4.83 -1.90
CA PHE A 187 -15.25 4.97 -1.23
C PHE A 187 -14.85 6.43 -0.96
N ASP A 188 -15.22 7.36 -1.85
CA ASP A 188 -14.95 8.79 -1.66
C ASP A 188 -15.78 9.35 -0.50
N ASP A 189 -17.02 8.85 -0.32
CA ASP A 189 -17.86 9.17 0.82
C ASP A 189 -17.21 8.68 2.13
N ALA A 190 -16.70 7.45 2.15
CA ALA A 190 -15.99 6.90 3.30
C ALA A 190 -14.72 7.70 3.66
N GLN A 191 -13.92 8.08 2.67
CA GLN A 191 -12.73 8.90 2.89
C GLN A 191 -13.10 10.32 3.37
N SER A 192 -14.14 10.90 2.80
CA SER A 192 -14.58 12.26 3.15
C SER A 192 -15.15 12.29 4.57
N ALA A 193 -15.98 11.31 4.93
CA ALA A 193 -16.50 11.14 6.28
C ALA A 193 -15.38 10.98 7.32
N LEU A 194 -14.38 10.14 7.00
CA LEU A 194 -13.21 9.97 7.87
C LEU A 194 -12.43 11.28 8.05
N LYS A 195 -12.16 12.02 6.97
CA LYS A 195 -11.46 13.31 7.05
C LYS A 195 -12.23 14.34 7.84
N ALA A 196 -13.55 14.37 7.68
CA ALA A 196 -14.42 15.28 8.44
C ALA A 196 -14.35 14.97 9.95
N LEU A 197 -14.38 13.68 10.33
CA LEU A 197 -14.23 13.28 11.73
C LEU A 197 -12.85 13.63 12.31
N LEU A 198 -11.78 13.44 11.51
CA LEU A 198 -10.42 13.79 11.93
C LEU A 198 -10.26 15.31 12.18
N ALA A 199 -11.03 16.14 11.47
CA ALA A 199 -11.02 17.60 11.60
C ALA A 199 -12.05 18.12 12.62
N ASP A 200 -12.94 17.28 13.14
CA ASP A 200 -14.02 17.68 14.07
C ASP A 200 -13.48 17.86 15.50
N GLU A 201 -13.41 19.11 15.95
CA GLU A 201 -12.92 19.46 17.30
C GLU A 201 -13.74 18.79 18.42
N SER A 202 -15.06 18.62 18.23
CA SER A 202 -15.93 17.98 19.24
C SER A 202 -15.66 16.48 19.33
N PHE A 203 -15.29 15.84 18.23
CA PHE A 203 -14.88 14.45 18.21
C PHE A 203 -13.51 14.27 18.87
N GLN A 204 -12.55 15.13 18.54
CA GLN A 204 -11.22 15.12 19.16
C GLN A 204 -11.30 15.36 20.68
N ALA A 205 -12.12 16.33 21.13
CA ALA A 205 -12.37 16.58 22.56
C ALA A 205 -12.99 15.36 23.26
N HIS A 206 -13.90 14.63 22.57
CA HIS A 206 -14.49 13.40 23.12
C HIS A 206 -13.45 12.28 23.26
N LEU A 207 -12.53 12.14 22.31
CA LEU A 207 -11.44 11.17 22.39
C LEU A 207 -10.48 11.52 23.54
N ALA A 208 -10.12 12.81 23.69
CA ALA A 208 -9.26 13.27 24.76
C ALA A 208 -9.85 13.00 26.16
N GLN A 209 -11.19 13.11 26.35
CA GLN A 209 -11.86 12.74 27.59
C GLN A 209 -11.73 11.26 27.95
N LYS A 210 -11.42 10.41 26.95
CA LYS A 210 -11.20 8.96 27.12
C LYS A 210 -9.73 8.56 27.09
N ASP A 211 -8.85 9.53 27.07
CA ASP A 211 -7.41 9.33 26.93
C ASP A 211 -7.06 8.52 25.67
N LEU A 212 -7.77 8.82 24.58
CA LEU A 212 -7.59 8.21 23.26
C LEU A 212 -6.96 9.21 22.29
N HIS A 213 -5.81 8.88 21.76
CA HIS A 213 -5.16 9.60 20.67
C HIS A 213 -5.64 9.06 19.31
N LEU A 214 -5.60 9.91 18.30
CA LEU A 214 -6.02 9.54 16.95
C LEU A 214 -4.80 9.22 16.08
N SER A 215 -4.82 8.08 15.40
CA SER A 215 -3.81 7.74 14.40
C SER A 215 -4.44 7.09 13.17
N VAL A 216 -3.65 6.90 12.12
CA VAL A 216 -4.11 6.34 10.85
C VAL A 216 -3.17 5.24 10.35
N ALA A 217 -3.76 4.19 9.79
CA ALA A 217 -3.04 3.10 9.17
C ALA A 217 -2.89 3.24 7.64
N ASN A 218 -3.30 4.36 7.07
CA ASN A 218 -3.18 4.61 5.62
C ASN A 218 -1.71 4.87 5.22
N SER A 219 -1.43 4.87 3.91
CA SER A 219 -0.06 5.08 3.38
C SER A 219 0.55 6.47 3.64
N ILE A 220 -0.22 7.37 4.24
CA ILE A 220 0.30 8.65 4.77
C ILE A 220 1.20 8.44 5.99
N ASN A 221 1.03 7.35 6.74
CA ASN A 221 1.94 7.01 7.84
C ASN A 221 3.27 6.48 7.28
N PHE A 222 4.39 7.09 7.69
CA PHE A 222 5.73 6.73 7.20
C PHE A 222 6.14 5.30 7.60
N GLY A 223 5.63 4.80 8.72
CA GLY A 223 5.86 3.42 9.15
C GLY A 223 5.45 2.37 8.10
N ARG A 224 4.51 2.72 7.21
CA ARG A 224 4.18 1.85 6.08
C ARG A 224 5.20 1.91 4.95
N ILE A 225 5.85 3.06 4.75
CA ILE A 225 6.80 3.26 3.64
C ILE A 225 8.12 2.55 3.92
N ILE A 226 8.60 2.60 5.14
CA ILE A 226 9.89 2.01 5.51
C ILE A 226 9.95 0.49 5.20
N PHE A 227 8.90 -0.27 5.52
CA PHE A 227 8.84 -1.70 5.20
C PHE A 227 8.70 -1.96 3.70
N GLN A 228 8.20 -1.00 2.92
CA GLN A 228 8.10 -1.15 1.48
C GLN A 228 9.46 -0.99 0.77
N MET A 229 10.44 -0.35 1.40
CA MET A 229 11.81 -0.30 0.87
C MET A 229 12.46 -1.68 0.89
N VAL A 230 12.20 -2.48 1.95
CA VAL A 230 12.84 -3.77 2.18
C VAL A 230 12.63 -4.75 1.01
N TYR A 231 11.40 -4.92 0.54
CA TYR A 231 11.12 -5.91 -0.50
C TYR A 231 11.67 -5.51 -1.88
N HIS A 232 11.88 -4.23 -2.16
CA HIS A 232 12.55 -3.82 -3.40
C HIS A 232 14.04 -4.15 -3.37
N ILE A 233 14.70 -3.91 -2.24
CA ILE A 233 16.10 -4.31 -2.03
C ILE A 233 16.18 -5.84 -2.08
N TRP A 234 15.28 -6.55 -1.41
CA TRP A 234 15.20 -8.00 -1.43
C TRP A 234 15.07 -8.56 -2.86
N GLY A 235 14.12 -8.05 -3.64
CA GLY A 235 13.89 -8.48 -5.02
C GLY A 235 15.13 -8.32 -5.92
N TYR A 236 15.90 -7.24 -5.75
CA TYR A 236 17.17 -7.05 -6.44
C TYR A 236 18.20 -8.09 -5.99
N LEU A 237 18.36 -8.29 -4.68
CA LEU A 237 19.31 -9.27 -4.14
C LEU A 237 18.94 -10.72 -4.55
N GLU A 238 17.65 -11.04 -4.69
CA GLU A 238 17.20 -12.34 -5.20
C GLU A 238 17.61 -12.57 -6.66
N LEU A 239 17.57 -11.56 -7.53
CA LEU A 239 18.08 -11.67 -8.90
C LEU A 239 19.59 -12.02 -8.90
N VAL A 240 20.36 -11.39 -8.00
CA VAL A 240 21.79 -11.69 -7.85
C VAL A 240 22.02 -13.10 -7.31
N ARG A 241 21.27 -13.52 -6.27
CA ARG A 241 21.34 -14.88 -5.69
C ARG A 241 20.98 -15.96 -6.70
N GLN A 242 19.99 -15.72 -7.53
CA GLN A 242 19.56 -16.60 -8.62
C GLN A 242 20.52 -16.56 -9.82
N ARG A 243 21.58 -15.74 -9.77
CA ARG A 243 22.57 -15.53 -10.85
C ARG A 243 21.92 -15.05 -12.15
N THR A 244 20.80 -14.36 -12.07
CA THR A 244 20.15 -13.72 -13.21
C THR A 244 20.92 -12.47 -13.62
N ILE A 245 21.48 -11.78 -12.65
CA ILE A 245 22.35 -10.59 -12.82
C ILE A 245 23.58 -10.72 -11.92
N THR A 246 24.61 -9.91 -12.24
CA THR A 246 25.73 -9.62 -11.32
C THR A 246 25.37 -8.41 -10.48
N TYR A 247 25.86 -8.34 -9.24
CA TYR A 247 25.66 -7.15 -8.41
C TYR A 247 26.24 -5.90 -9.12
N GLY A 248 25.46 -4.85 -9.17
CA GLY A 248 25.78 -3.62 -9.91
C GLY A 248 25.09 -3.51 -11.27
N ASP A 249 24.61 -4.64 -11.84
CA ASP A 249 23.83 -4.59 -13.08
C ASP A 249 22.49 -3.87 -12.84
N PRO A 250 22.10 -2.94 -13.73
CA PRO A 250 20.86 -2.20 -13.57
C PRO A 250 19.62 -3.06 -13.88
N ILE A 251 18.55 -2.82 -13.15
CA ILE A 251 17.23 -3.41 -13.41
C ILE A 251 16.17 -2.33 -13.58
N LYS A 252 14.98 -2.72 -14.06
CA LYS A 252 13.76 -1.92 -14.00
C LYS A 252 12.76 -2.53 -13.03
N ILE A 253 12.00 -1.70 -12.32
CA ILE A 253 10.94 -2.14 -11.42
C ILE A 253 9.61 -1.58 -11.94
N LEU A 254 8.64 -2.45 -12.19
CA LEU A 254 7.32 -2.07 -12.67
C LEU A 254 6.29 -2.24 -11.55
N ILE A 255 5.57 -1.18 -11.22
CA ILE A 255 4.74 -1.10 -10.03
C ILE A 255 3.34 -0.64 -10.37
N PRO A 256 2.31 -1.50 -10.16
CA PRO A 256 0.92 -1.04 -10.20
C PRO A 256 0.71 -0.04 -9.07
N SER A 257 0.29 1.18 -9.39
CA SER A 257 0.40 2.30 -8.46
C SER A 257 -0.91 3.07 -8.31
N GLY A 258 -1.40 3.16 -7.08
CA GLY A 258 -2.46 4.07 -6.65
C GLY A 258 -1.87 5.19 -5.79
N ASN A 259 -1.87 5.05 -4.46
CA ASN A 259 -1.36 6.05 -3.50
C ASN A 259 0.17 6.23 -3.50
N PHE A 260 0.87 5.65 -4.45
CA PHE A 260 2.31 5.80 -4.71
C PHE A 260 3.26 5.31 -3.60
N GLY A 261 2.76 4.71 -2.52
CA GLY A 261 3.62 4.24 -1.42
C GLY A 261 4.63 3.19 -1.84
N ASN A 262 4.21 2.22 -2.65
CA ASN A 262 5.06 1.16 -3.19
C ASN A 262 6.17 1.73 -4.11
N ALA A 263 5.81 2.59 -5.05
CA ALA A 263 6.77 3.23 -5.95
C ALA A 263 7.72 4.20 -5.21
N LEU A 264 7.26 4.86 -4.16
CA LEU A 264 8.10 5.66 -3.28
C LEU A 264 9.13 4.79 -2.54
N GLY A 265 8.74 3.60 -2.06
CA GLY A 265 9.67 2.64 -1.45
C GLY A 265 10.78 2.21 -2.42
N ALA A 266 10.44 1.94 -3.68
CA ALA A 266 11.41 1.67 -4.73
C ALA A 266 12.33 2.87 -5.02
N PHE A 267 11.77 4.08 -5.03
CA PHE A 267 12.54 5.31 -5.21
C PHE A 267 13.53 5.54 -4.07
N TYR A 268 13.12 5.35 -2.83
CA TYR A 268 14.02 5.48 -1.68
C TYR A 268 15.12 4.42 -1.72
N ALA A 269 14.81 3.17 -2.06
CA ALA A 269 15.82 2.13 -2.26
C ALA A 269 16.84 2.51 -3.35
N LYS A 270 16.37 3.05 -4.49
CA LYS A 270 17.23 3.60 -5.56
C LYS A 270 18.06 4.77 -5.06
N ALA A 271 17.47 5.70 -4.32
CA ALA A 271 18.17 6.86 -3.77
C ALA A 271 19.26 6.47 -2.77
N MET A 272 19.13 5.33 -2.09
CA MET A 272 20.15 4.75 -1.21
C MET A 272 21.23 3.95 -1.95
N GLY A 273 21.19 3.84 -3.27
CA GLY A 273 22.23 3.19 -4.06
C GLY A 273 21.85 1.84 -4.69
N LEU A 274 20.56 1.40 -4.58
CA LEU A 274 20.13 0.20 -5.29
C LEU A 274 20.22 0.41 -6.82
N PRO A 275 20.85 -0.50 -7.58
CA PRO A 275 21.04 -0.35 -9.03
C PRO A 275 19.73 -0.50 -9.81
N VAL A 276 18.87 0.49 -9.73
CA VAL A 276 17.61 0.58 -10.47
C VAL A 276 17.74 1.65 -11.54
N GLU A 277 17.63 1.27 -12.81
CA GLU A 277 17.67 2.26 -13.90
C GLU A 277 16.46 3.17 -13.83
N LYS A 278 15.25 2.57 -13.91
CA LYS A 278 13.98 3.31 -13.81
C LYS A 278 12.91 2.52 -13.06
N ILE A 279 11.99 3.27 -12.49
CA ILE A 279 10.77 2.77 -11.88
C ILE A 279 9.63 3.11 -12.84
N SER A 280 8.96 2.06 -13.36
CA SER A 280 7.80 2.21 -14.21
C SER A 280 6.54 2.27 -13.33
N VAL A 281 5.93 3.43 -13.26
CA VAL A 281 4.66 3.66 -12.54
C VAL A 281 3.51 3.29 -13.47
N VAL A 282 2.67 2.35 -13.05
CA VAL A 282 1.58 1.89 -13.90
C VAL A 282 0.23 2.21 -13.28
N SER A 283 -0.61 2.93 -14.02
CA SER A 283 -1.99 3.26 -13.67
C SER A 283 -2.97 2.31 -14.36
N ASN A 284 -4.18 2.21 -13.84
CA ASN A 284 -5.34 1.71 -14.57
C ASN A 284 -5.98 2.84 -15.41
N ALA A 285 -7.28 2.74 -15.75
CA ALA A 285 -7.99 3.79 -16.47
C ALA A 285 -8.03 5.14 -15.71
N ASN A 286 -7.74 5.15 -14.41
CA ASN A 286 -7.51 6.38 -13.64
C ASN A 286 -6.05 6.81 -13.79
N ASP A 287 -5.70 7.36 -14.92
CA ASP A 287 -4.33 7.54 -15.40
C ASP A 287 -3.64 8.86 -15.00
N VAL A 288 -4.13 9.53 -13.97
CA VAL A 288 -3.56 10.80 -13.50
C VAL A 288 -2.05 10.73 -13.21
N LEU A 289 -1.58 9.63 -12.62
CA LEU A 289 -0.15 9.42 -12.39
C LEU A 289 0.62 9.26 -13.70
N THR A 290 0.07 8.52 -14.64
CA THR A 290 0.69 8.34 -15.97
C THR A 290 0.84 9.68 -16.69
N GLU A 291 -0.17 10.52 -16.67
CA GLU A 291 -0.08 11.88 -17.23
C GLU A 291 0.98 12.70 -16.49
N PHE A 292 0.93 12.72 -15.15
CA PHE A 292 1.89 13.49 -14.34
C PHE A 292 3.35 13.09 -14.63
N PHE A 293 3.68 11.81 -14.63
CA PHE A 293 5.06 11.37 -14.88
C PHE A 293 5.52 11.61 -16.32
N ASN A 294 4.58 11.60 -17.29
CA ASN A 294 4.89 11.81 -18.67
C ASN A 294 4.93 13.31 -19.08
N THR A 295 4.15 14.17 -18.44
CA THR A 295 4.00 15.58 -18.83
C THR A 295 4.46 16.58 -17.78
N GLY A 296 4.57 16.16 -16.51
CA GLY A 296 4.79 17.05 -15.37
C GLY A 296 3.52 17.77 -14.90
N VAL A 297 2.36 17.45 -15.46
CA VAL A 297 1.07 18.08 -15.16
C VAL A 297 0.24 17.15 -14.27
N TYR A 298 -0.16 17.64 -13.12
CA TYR A 298 -1.11 16.97 -12.23
C TYR A 298 -2.45 17.72 -12.30
N ASP A 299 -3.39 17.20 -13.10
CA ASP A 299 -4.65 17.87 -13.38
C ASP A 299 -5.86 17.04 -12.97
N LEU A 300 -6.67 17.57 -12.03
CA LEU A 300 -7.89 16.94 -11.54
C LEU A 300 -9.18 17.70 -11.93
N ARG A 301 -9.06 18.79 -12.70
CA ARG A 301 -10.18 19.71 -12.96
C ARG A 301 -11.34 19.08 -13.74
N SER A 302 -11.02 18.18 -14.68
CA SER A 302 -12.00 17.52 -15.55
C SER A 302 -12.08 16.00 -15.35
N ARG A 303 -11.44 15.46 -14.29
CA ARG A 303 -11.39 14.03 -14.05
C ARG A 303 -12.49 13.59 -13.09
N SER A 304 -13.10 12.46 -13.39
CA SER A 304 -13.97 11.70 -12.49
C SER A 304 -13.37 10.35 -12.22
N LEU A 305 -13.62 9.82 -11.03
CA LEU A 305 -13.15 8.48 -10.65
C LEU A 305 -13.89 7.41 -11.46
N LEU A 306 -13.14 6.51 -12.07
CA LEU A 306 -13.66 5.35 -12.80
C LEU A 306 -13.52 4.10 -11.92
N LYS A 307 -14.57 3.29 -11.84
CA LYS A 307 -14.49 1.96 -11.24
C LYS A 307 -13.86 1.00 -12.22
N THR A 308 -12.82 0.28 -11.79
CA THR A 308 -12.07 -0.65 -12.62
C THR A 308 -11.94 -2.02 -11.95
N PRO A 309 -11.47 -3.06 -12.68
CA PRO A 309 -11.11 -4.35 -12.11
C PRO A 309 -10.00 -4.31 -11.06
N SER A 310 -9.23 -3.22 -11.00
CA SER A 310 -8.11 -3.03 -10.07
C SER A 310 -8.39 -1.91 -9.03
N PRO A 311 -9.35 -2.10 -8.11
CA PRO A 311 -9.92 -1.03 -7.29
C PRO A 311 -8.93 -0.35 -6.34
N ALA A 312 -7.82 -0.98 -5.96
CA ALA A 312 -6.81 -0.34 -5.12
C ALA A 312 -6.01 0.76 -5.85
N MET A 313 -6.16 0.84 -7.18
CA MET A 313 -5.59 1.87 -8.05
C MET A 313 -6.65 2.92 -8.49
N ASP A 314 -7.92 2.76 -8.11
CA ASP A 314 -8.98 3.72 -8.39
C ASP A 314 -8.81 4.94 -7.48
N ILE A 315 -7.94 5.84 -7.88
CA ILE A 315 -7.64 7.07 -7.16
C ILE A 315 -7.40 8.22 -8.15
N LEU A 316 -7.71 9.44 -7.72
CA LEU A 316 -7.35 10.66 -8.42
C LEU A 316 -6.23 11.42 -7.70
N LYS A 317 -6.29 11.51 -6.36
CA LYS A 317 -5.26 12.15 -5.55
C LYS A 317 -4.34 11.11 -4.91
N SER A 318 -3.12 10.98 -5.46
CA SER A 318 -2.10 10.07 -4.97
C SER A 318 -1.29 10.69 -3.84
N SER A 319 -1.49 10.21 -2.60
CA SER A 319 -0.98 10.88 -1.40
C SER A 319 0.55 10.95 -1.31
N ASN A 320 1.27 9.90 -1.73
CA ASN A 320 2.73 9.86 -1.55
C ASN A 320 3.53 10.55 -2.66
N VAL A 321 2.87 11.07 -3.70
CA VAL A 321 3.53 11.99 -4.66
C VAL A 321 4.09 13.22 -3.93
N GLU A 322 3.44 13.65 -2.86
CA GLU A 322 3.94 14.73 -2.00
C GLU A 322 5.34 14.45 -1.43
N ARG A 323 5.59 13.22 -0.95
CA ARG A 323 6.91 12.81 -0.46
C ARG A 323 7.97 12.75 -1.58
N LEU A 324 7.55 12.38 -2.78
CA LEU A 324 8.43 12.40 -3.95
C LEU A 324 8.81 13.84 -4.33
N LEU A 325 7.84 14.76 -4.36
CA LEU A 325 8.11 16.18 -4.63
C LEU A 325 9.07 16.76 -3.59
N PHE A 326 8.86 16.44 -2.31
CA PHE A 326 9.75 16.84 -1.23
C PHE A 326 11.18 16.30 -1.44
N ALA A 327 11.33 15.03 -1.75
CA ALA A 327 12.63 14.41 -1.95
C ALA A 327 13.41 14.98 -3.16
N LEU A 328 12.69 15.42 -4.20
CA LEU A 328 13.31 15.97 -5.41
C LEU A 328 13.47 17.48 -5.38
N PHE A 329 12.55 18.23 -4.75
CA PHE A 329 12.44 19.67 -4.91
C PHE A 329 12.38 20.45 -3.59
N GLY A 330 12.35 19.75 -2.45
CA GLY A 330 12.31 20.34 -1.11
C GLY A 330 10.95 20.88 -0.68
N SER A 331 10.87 21.34 0.58
CA SER A 331 9.62 21.71 1.25
C SER A 331 8.89 22.89 0.60
N ALA A 332 9.62 23.93 0.20
CA ALA A 332 8.99 25.14 -0.35
C ALA A 332 8.21 24.84 -1.65
N ARG A 333 8.82 24.08 -2.56
CA ARG A 333 8.17 23.69 -3.83
C ARG A 333 7.04 22.69 -3.61
N THR A 334 7.22 21.77 -2.67
CA THR A 334 6.17 20.82 -2.29
C THR A 334 4.95 21.54 -1.75
N LYS A 335 5.14 22.49 -0.84
CA LYS A 335 4.07 23.32 -0.28
C LYS A 335 3.30 24.05 -1.38
N GLU A 336 4.01 24.68 -2.31
CA GLU A 336 3.43 25.39 -3.45
C GLU A 336 2.57 24.44 -4.31
N CYS A 337 3.12 23.29 -4.74
CA CYS A 337 2.38 22.31 -5.55
C CYS A 337 1.12 21.81 -4.83
N MET A 338 1.24 21.50 -3.52
CA MET A 338 0.10 20.99 -2.75
C MET A 338 -0.97 22.05 -2.52
N GLN A 339 -0.58 23.32 -2.35
CA GLN A 339 -1.51 24.42 -2.26
C GLN A 339 -2.26 24.65 -3.59
N GLN A 340 -1.54 24.64 -4.72
CA GLN A 340 -2.12 24.73 -6.06
C GLN A 340 -3.11 23.58 -6.31
N LEU A 341 -2.74 22.34 -5.92
CA LEU A 341 -3.62 21.18 -6.06
C LEU A 341 -4.89 21.31 -5.22
N GLN A 342 -4.79 21.87 -4.03
CA GLN A 342 -5.94 22.11 -3.14
C GLN A 342 -6.88 23.16 -3.71
N ASP A 343 -6.34 24.30 -4.12
CA ASP A 343 -7.12 25.49 -4.50
C ASP A 343 -7.63 25.42 -5.94
N GLN A 344 -6.79 24.88 -6.85
CA GLN A 344 -7.00 24.90 -8.29
C GLN A 344 -7.26 23.52 -8.88
N LYS A 345 -7.12 22.44 -8.08
CA LYS A 345 -7.11 21.04 -8.54
C LYS A 345 -6.07 20.78 -9.65
N TYR A 346 -4.96 21.53 -9.65
CA TYR A 346 -3.96 21.54 -10.69
C TYR A 346 -2.63 22.05 -10.17
N TYR A 347 -1.53 21.46 -10.65
CA TYR A 347 -0.19 22.05 -10.64
C TYR A 347 0.62 21.49 -11.80
N ALA A 348 1.70 22.21 -12.17
CA ALA A 348 2.64 21.78 -13.20
C ALA A 348 4.09 21.95 -12.72
N LEU A 349 4.92 20.99 -13.12
CA LEU A 349 6.37 21.06 -12.96
C LEU A 349 6.99 21.93 -14.06
N THR A 350 8.10 22.58 -13.74
CA THR A 350 8.94 23.21 -14.75
C THR A 350 9.62 22.16 -15.63
N SER A 351 10.18 22.55 -16.76
CA SER A 351 10.90 21.64 -17.66
C SER A 351 12.08 20.95 -16.99
N SER A 352 12.83 21.67 -16.12
CA SER A 352 13.95 21.10 -15.36
C SER A 352 13.48 20.11 -14.29
N GLU A 353 12.39 20.41 -13.58
CA GLU A 353 11.78 19.50 -12.61
C GLU A 353 11.27 18.22 -13.27
N LEU A 354 10.62 18.35 -14.44
CA LEU A 354 10.18 17.19 -15.23
C LEU A 354 11.34 16.32 -15.71
N GLN A 355 12.45 16.95 -16.11
CA GLN A 355 13.65 16.20 -16.48
C GLN A 355 14.21 15.43 -15.28
N SER A 356 14.28 16.04 -14.10
CA SER A 356 14.69 15.37 -12.85
C SER A 356 13.76 14.20 -12.51
N LEU A 357 12.43 14.38 -12.63
CA LEU A 357 11.46 13.32 -12.42
C LEU A 357 11.67 12.15 -13.38
N ARG A 358 11.82 12.43 -14.67
CA ARG A 358 12.04 11.43 -15.72
C ARG A 358 13.40 10.73 -15.66
N ALA A 359 14.37 11.24 -14.92
CA ALA A 359 15.62 10.53 -14.65
C ALA A 359 15.39 9.27 -13.79
N HIS A 360 14.34 9.26 -12.98
CA HIS A 360 14.03 8.16 -12.08
C HIS A 360 12.83 7.32 -12.53
N PHE A 361 11.87 7.91 -13.25
CA PHE A 361 10.58 7.32 -13.55
C PHE A 361 10.25 7.31 -15.04
N GLU A 362 9.41 6.35 -15.40
CA GLU A 362 8.61 6.30 -16.63
C GLU A 362 7.21 5.82 -16.25
N ALA A 363 6.19 6.08 -17.06
CA ALA A 363 4.83 5.73 -16.67
C ALA A 363 4.00 5.20 -17.85
N PHE A 364 3.08 4.28 -17.51
CA PHE A 364 2.17 3.61 -18.43
C PHE A 364 0.77 3.55 -17.83
N SER A 365 -0.24 3.43 -18.66
CA SER A 365 -1.60 3.10 -18.26
C SER A 365 -2.09 1.84 -18.95
N CYS A 366 -2.98 1.12 -18.28
CA CYS A 366 -3.61 -0.10 -18.78
C CYS A 366 -5.11 0.02 -18.56
N ASP A 367 -5.90 -0.02 -19.62
CA ASP A 367 -7.35 -0.04 -19.53
C ASP A 367 -7.88 -1.44 -19.15
N ASP A 368 -9.18 -1.53 -18.90
CA ASP A 368 -9.82 -2.75 -18.42
C ASP A 368 -9.72 -3.89 -19.44
N ALA A 369 -9.87 -3.60 -20.74
CA ALA A 369 -9.81 -4.62 -21.79
C ALA A 369 -8.39 -5.22 -21.89
N HIS A 370 -7.36 -4.39 -21.88
CA HIS A 370 -5.98 -4.84 -21.88
C HIS A 370 -5.60 -5.55 -20.57
N CYS A 371 -6.17 -5.14 -19.44
CA CYS A 371 -5.98 -5.82 -18.15
C CYS A 371 -6.48 -7.27 -18.21
N LEU A 372 -7.73 -7.49 -18.67
CA LEU A 372 -8.32 -8.83 -18.78
C LEU A 372 -7.57 -9.70 -19.81
N ASP A 373 -7.23 -9.14 -20.99
CA ASP A 373 -6.44 -9.85 -21.99
C ASP A 373 -5.07 -10.27 -21.45
N THR A 374 -4.43 -9.39 -20.67
CA THR A 374 -3.11 -9.70 -20.07
C THR A 374 -3.20 -10.83 -19.04
N ILE A 375 -4.25 -10.87 -18.20
CA ILE A 375 -4.47 -12.00 -17.26
C ILE A 375 -4.56 -13.32 -18.05
N ALA A 376 -5.40 -13.37 -19.08
CA ALA A 376 -5.60 -14.57 -19.89
C ALA A 376 -4.32 -15.04 -20.58
N ARG A 377 -3.60 -14.12 -21.18
CA ARG A 377 -2.40 -14.41 -21.97
C ARG A 377 -1.23 -14.83 -21.08
N ILE A 378 -0.98 -14.15 -19.96
CA ILE A 378 0.08 -14.51 -19.01
C ILE A 378 -0.21 -15.89 -18.39
N TYR A 379 -1.47 -16.19 -18.12
CA TYR A 379 -1.86 -17.52 -17.65
C TYR A 379 -1.63 -18.59 -18.74
N GLY A 380 -2.04 -18.34 -19.96
CA GLY A 380 -1.83 -19.26 -21.09
C GLY A 380 -0.36 -19.52 -21.39
N ASP A 381 0.49 -18.48 -21.39
CA ASP A 381 1.88 -18.56 -21.79
C ASP A 381 2.80 -19.08 -20.65
N HIS A 382 2.47 -18.78 -19.39
CA HIS A 382 3.38 -19.00 -18.25
C HIS A 382 2.76 -19.75 -17.06
N HIS A 383 1.49 -20.13 -17.15
CA HIS A 383 0.73 -20.69 -16.00
C HIS A 383 0.83 -19.83 -14.74
N TYR A 384 0.97 -18.51 -14.94
CA TYR A 384 1.00 -17.52 -13.88
C TYR A 384 -0.30 -16.71 -13.86
N LEU A 385 -1.07 -16.87 -12.80
CA LEU A 385 -2.34 -16.20 -12.66
C LEU A 385 -2.16 -14.91 -11.83
N ALA A 386 -2.12 -13.79 -12.54
CA ALA A 386 -1.99 -12.47 -11.95
C ALA A 386 -3.34 -11.93 -11.47
N ASP A 387 -3.33 -11.16 -10.39
CA ASP A 387 -4.46 -10.30 -10.04
C ASP A 387 -4.56 -9.09 -11.00
N PRO A 388 -5.72 -8.42 -11.07
CA PRO A 388 -5.91 -7.33 -12.03
C PRO A 388 -4.98 -6.12 -11.83
N HIS A 389 -4.49 -5.86 -10.60
CA HIS A 389 -3.49 -4.80 -10.39
C HIS A 389 -2.14 -5.22 -10.99
N THR A 390 -1.66 -6.42 -10.68
CA THR A 390 -0.42 -6.97 -11.23
C THR A 390 -0.47 -7.05 -12.76
N ALA A 391 -1.63 -7.38 -13.33
CA ALA A 391 -1.83 -7.45 -14.78
C ALA A 391 -1.54 -6.11 -15.48
N THR A 392 -1.85 -4.97 -14.86
CA THR A 392 -1.51 -3.67 -15.45
C THR A 392 0.00 -3.50 -15.62
N ALA A 393 0.80 -3.93 -14.63
CA ALA A 393 2.25 -3.84 -14.70
C ALA A 393 2.86 -4.86 -15.68
N LEU A 394 2.27 -6.05 -15.82
CA LEU A 394 2.65 -7.03 -16.84
C LEU A 394 2.35 -6.51 -18.26
N TYR A 395 1.23 -5.81 -18.46
CA TYR A 395 0.94 -5.11 -19.71
C TYR A 395 1.99 -4.04 -20.03
N ALA A 396 2.37 -3.23 -19.02
CA ALA A 396 3.39 -2.21 -19.19
C ALA A 396 4.76 -2.81 -19.55
N TYR A 397 5.14 -3.97 -18.99
CA TYR A 397 6.37 -4.68 -19.35
C TYR A 397 6.44 -4.97 -20.85
N GLU A 398 5.38 -5.41 -21.47
CA GLU A 398 5.35 -5.72 -22.89
C GLU A 398 5.50 -4.48 -23.77
N ARG A 399 4.97 -3.35 -23.32
CA ARG A 399 5.11 -2.05 -24.00
C ARG A 399 6.51 -1.47 -23.84
N LEU A 400 7.14 -1.74 -22.72
CA LEU A 400 8.46 -1.22 -22.37
C LEU A 400 9.57 -1.72 -23.30
N LYS A 401 9.46 -2.95 -23.84
CA LYS A 401 10.46 -3.58 -24.73
C LYS A 401 11.90 -3.47 -24.19
N SER A 402 12.05 -3.61 -22.85
CA SER A 402 13.35 -3.50 -22.18
C SER A 402 14.25 -4.68 -22.50
N ARG A 403 15.55 -4.42 -22.61
CA ARG A 403 16.60 -5.46 -22.62
C ARG A 403 17.13 -5.76 -21.22
N LEU A 404 16.88 -4.87 -20.26
CA LEU A 404 17.24 -5.06 -18.87
C LEU A 404 16.25 -5.99 -18.19
N PRO A 405 16.69 -6.75 -17.18
CA PRO A 405 15.77 -7.47 -16.30
C PRO A 405 14.75 -6.54 -15.67
N CYS A 406 13.51 -6.96 -15.70
CA CYS A 406 12.37 -6.22 -15.18
C CYS A 406 11.74 -7.00 -14.03
N VAL A 407 11.56 -6.35 -12.89
CA VAL A 407 10.84 -6.90 -11.75
C VAL A 407 9.46 -6.27 -11.69
N VAL A 408 8.43 -7.06 -11.98
CA VAL A 408 7.03 -6.67 -11.78
C VAL A 408 6.65 -6.98 -10.33
N VAL A 409 6.11 -5.99 -9.64
CA VAL A 409 5.63 -6.17 -8.26
C VAL A 409 4.21 -6.70 -8.28
N SER A 410 4.03 -7.93 -7.80
CA SER A 410 2.72 -8.59 -7.69
C SER A 410 2.11 -8.30 -6.34
N THR A 411 0.95 -7.64 -6.35
CA THR A 411 0.42 -6.93 -5.17
C THR A 411 -0.70 -7.64 -4.45
N ALA A 412 -1.40 -8.59 -5.09
CA ALA A 412 -2.48 -9.33 -4.48
C ALA A 412 -2.62 -10.74 -5.09
N SER A 413 -3.28 -11.65 -4.36
CA SER A 413 -3.71 -12.93 -4.91
C SER A 413 -4.90 -12.73 -5.87
N TRP A 414 -4.88 -13.42 -6.98
CA TRP A 414 -5.99 -13.46 -7.94
C TRP A 414 -7.33 -13.83 -7.28
N SER A 415 -7.29 -14.67 -6.25
CA SER A 415 -8.48 -15.18 -5.56
C SER A 415 -9.29 -14.11 -4.84
N LYS A 416 -8.73 -12.95 -4.59
CA LYS A 416 -9.45 -11.77 -4.07
C LYS A 416 -10.32 -11.10 -5.13
N PHE A 417 -10.09 -11.39 -6.40
CA PHE A 417 -10.75 -10.82 -7.57
C PHE A 417 -11.22 -11.96 -8.50
N ALA A 418 -11.82 -12.99 -7.91
CA ALA A 418 -12.14 -14.24 -8.61
C ALA A 418 -13.09 -14.03 -9.78
N HIS A 419 -14.09 -13.13 -9.65
CA HIS A 419 -15.00 -12.79 -10.73
C HIS A 419 -14.26 -12.18 -11.93
N THR A 420 -13.37 -11.21 -11.69
CA THR A 420 -12.52 -10.62 -12.75
C THR A 420 -11.61 -11.67 -13.39
N THR A 421 -11.03 -12.56 -12.59
CA THR A 421 -10.17 -13.64 -13.09
C THR A 421 -10.95 -14.63 -13.96
N ALA A 422 -12.14 -15.04 -13.54
CA ALA A 422 -13.01 -15.91 -14.33
C ALA A 422 -13.39 -15.25 -15.67
N LEU A 423 -13.78 -13.98 -15.62
CA LEU A 423 -14.11 -13.21 -16.82
C LEU A 423 -12.92 -13.15 -17.79
N ALA A 424 -11.72 -12.86 -17.30
CA ALA A 424 -10.50 -12.82 -18.10
C ALA A 424 -10.22 -14.17 -18.79
N LEU A 425 -10.49 -15.29 -18.10
CA LEU A 425 -10.33 -16.63 -18.66
C LEU A 425 -11.53 -17.12 -19.50
N GLY A 426 -12.45 -16.20 -19.88
CA GLY A 426 -13.61 -16.51 -20.72
C GLY A 426 -14.67 -17.34 -20.01
N LYS A 427 -14.69 -17.34 -18.67
CA LYS A 427 -15.68 -18.06 -17.88
C LYS A 427 -16.76 -17.10 -17.38
N GLN A 428 -18.00 -17.58 -17.36
CA GLN A 428 -19.12 -16.83 -16.80
C GLN A 428 -19.34 -17.19 -15.34
N ALA A 429 -19.54 -16.19 -14.51
CA ALA A 429 -19.92 -16.32 -13.10
C ALA A 429 -20.70 -15.05 -12.71
N LYS A 430 -21.67 -15.17 -11.81
CA LYS A 430 -22.47 -14.02 -11.35
C LYS A 430 -21.77 -13.19 -10.26
N ASP A 431 -20.89 -13.84 -9.50
CA ASP A 431 -20.19 -13.25 -8.37
C ASP A 431 -18.84 -13.98 -8.11
N ASP A 432 -18.06 -13.49 -7.14
CA ASP A 432 -16.78 -14.09 -6.76
C ASP A 432 -16.93 -15.54 -6.25
N GLN A 433 -18.00 -15.88 -5.56
CA GLN A 433 -18.20 -17.22 -5.01
C GLN A 433 -18.42 -18.25 -6.12
N GLU A 434 -19.28 -17.93 -7.08
CA GLU A 434 -19.49 -18.79 -8.25
C GLU A 434 -18.22 -18.85 -9.11
N ALA A 435 -17.51 -17.74 -9.26
CA ALA A 435 -16.24 -17.68 -9.97
C ALA A 435 -15.18 -18.62 -9.39
N LEU A 436 -15.03 -18.65 -8.07
CA LEU A 436 -14.13 -19.60 -7.39
C LEU A 436 -14.50 -21.05 -7.68
N GLN A 437 -15.80 -21.38 -7.71
CA GLN A 437 -16.29 -22.74 -8.02
C GLN A 437 -16.02 -23.11 -9.49
N VAL A 438 -16.26 -22.18 -10.41
CA VAL A 438 -15.99 -22.37 -11.85
C VAL A 438 -14.51 -22.57 -12.09
N LEU A 439 -13.65 -21.74 -11.52
CA LEU A 439 -12.20 -21.84 -11.65
C LEU A 439 -11.65 -23.12 -11.03
N ALA A 440 -12.21 -23.57 -9.88
CA ALA A 440 -11.81 -24.82 -9.26
C ALA A 440 -12.08 -26.05 -10.13
N LYS A 441 -13.17 -26.04 -10.92
CA LYS A 441 -13.47 -27.13 -11.90
C LYS A 441 -12.43 -27.19 -13.04
N GLU A 442 -11.77 -26.08 -13.32
CA GLU A 442 -10.67 -26.01 -14.30
C GLU A 442 -9.30 -26.30 -13.66
N GLY A 443 -9.24 -26.73 -12.40
CA GLY A 443 -8.00 -27.00 -11.67
C GLY A 443 -7.34 -25.76 -11.04
N ILE A 444 -7.97 -24.60 -11.12
CA ILE A 444 -7.47 -23.34 -10.53
C ILE A 444 -8.07 -23.21 -9.12
N THR A 445 -7.32 -23.69 -8.13
CA THR A 445 -7.79 -23.75 -6.74
C THR A 445 -7.31 -22.53 -5.94
N PRO A 446 -8.20 -21.83 -5.23
CA PRO A 446 -7.78 -20.72 -4.37
C PRO A 446 -7.00 -21.25 -3.16
N PRO A 447 -6.18 -20.41 -2.51
CA PRO A 447 -5.50 -20.74 -1.26
C PRO A 447 -6.50 -21.28 -0.19
N ALA A 448 -6.03 -22.20 0.67
CA ALA A 448 -6.85 -22.79 1.73
C ALA A 448 -7.49 -21.72 2.63
N SER A 449 -6.77 -20.64 2.93
CA SER A 449 -7.28 -19.50 3.71
C SER A 449 -8.53 -18.84 3.10
N VAL A 450 -8.67 -18.83 1.77
CA VAL A 450 -9.88 -18.33 1.09
C VAL A 450 -11.03 -19.32 1.22
N GLN A 451 -10.76 -20.62 1.13
CA GLN A 451 -11.79 -21.65 1.31
C GLN A 451 -12.33 -21.63 2.73
N GLU A 452 -11.47 -21.53 3.72
CA GLU A 452 -11.84 -21.39 5.13
C GLU A 452 -12.68 -20.13 5.38
N LEU A 453 -12.27 -19.00 4.76
CA LEU A 453 -12.94 -17.71 4.90
C LEU A 453 -14.41 -17.76 4.48
N LEU A 454 -14.75 -18.51 3.43
CA LEU A 454 -16.12 -18.66 2.92
C LEU A 454 -17.06 -19.31 3.94
N SER A 455 -16.55 -20.02 4.94
CA SER A 455 -17.30 -20.70 6.00
C SER A 455 -17.24 -19.99 7.36
N LYS A 456 -16.43 -18.92 7.49
CA LYS A 456 -16.31 -18.19 8.76
C LYS A 456 -17.59 -17.42 9.11
N PRO A 457 -17.97 -17.38 10.39
CA PRO A 457 -19.08 -16.54 10.83
C PRO A 457 -18.76 -15.06 10.65
N LEU A 458 -19.77 -14.28 10.29
CA LEU A 458 -19.65 -12.83 10.17
C LEU A 458 -19.89 -12.18 11.54
N VAL A 459 -18.89 -11.49 12.06
CA VAL A 459 -18.93 -10.80 13.36
C VAL A 459 -19.39 -9.34 13.19
N HIS A 460 -19.02 -8.72 12.06
CA HIS A 460 -19.32 -7.32 11.78
C HIS A 460 -20.28 -7.21 10.59
N GLN A 461 -21.54 -6.86 10.85
CA GLN A 461 -22.59 -6.73 9.82
C GLN A 461 -23.27 -5.36 9.82
N ASP A 462 -22.81 -4.45 10.69
CA ASP A 462 -23.42 -3.13 10.82
C ASP A 462 -23.21 -2.28 9.56
N ARG A 463 -24.28 -1.56 9.18
CA ARG A 463 -24.25 -0.55 8.14
C ARG A 463 -24.71 0.79 8.71
N VAL A 464 -24.07 1.87 8.29
CA VAL A 464 -24.31 3.20 8.84
C VAL A 464 -24.31 4.24 7.72
N GLY A 465 -25.22 5.19 7.75
CA GLY A 465 -25.21 6.37 6.90
C GLY A 465 -24.10 7.35 7.32
N VAL A 466 -23.66 8.21 6.42
CA VAL A 466 -22.61 9.21 6.70
C VAL A 466 -23.01 10.13 7.88
N SER A 467 -24.30 10.53 7.99
CA SER A 467 -24.83 11.40 9.05
C SER A 467 -24.70 10.78 10.45
N ASP A 468 -24.79 9.46 10.56
CA ASP A 468 -24.86 8.76 11.84
C ASP A 468 -23.51 8.24 12.32
N LEU A 469 -22.49 8.32 11.46
CA LEU A 469 -21.17 7.71 11.68
C LEU A 469 -20.51 8.18 12.98
N GLN A 470 -20.51 9.51 13.24
CA GLN A 470 -19.90 10.07 14.45
C GLN A 470 -20.58 9.56 15.73
N HIS A 471 -21.91 9.52 15.73
CA HIS A 471 -22.68 9.01 16.85
C HIS A 471 -22.41 7.52 17.08
N TYR A 472 -22.34 6.77 16.01
CA TYR A 472 -22.05 5.34 16.05
C TYR A 472 -20.67 5.05 16.65
N ILE A 473 -19.61 5.77 16.22
CA ILE A 473 -18.26 5.64 16.77
C ILE A 473 -18.24 5.99 18.27
N LYS A 474 -18.84 7.12 18.65
CA LYS A 474 -18.92 7.53 20.07
C LYS A 474 -19.63 6.50 20.93
N THR A 475 -20.64 5.81 20.38
CA THR A 475 -21.37 4.76 21.07
C THR A 475 -20.51 3.50 21.23
N TRP A 476 -19.82 3.07 20.19
CA TRP A 476 -18.89 1.94 20.27
C TRP A 476 -17.77 2.18 21.29
N LEU A 477 -17.22 3.39 21.31
CA LEU A 477 -16.16 3.78 22.26
C LEU A 477 -16.61 3.83 23.73
N LYS A 478 -17.90 3.73 24.05
CA LYS A 478 -18.37 3.61 25.46
C LYS A 478 -17.98 2.27 26.09
N ASN A 479 -17.61 1.28 25.30
CA ASN A 479 -17.22 -0.03 25.79
C ASN A 479 -15.74 -0.09 26.29
N PHE A 480 -14.98 1.03 26.16
CA PHE A 480 -13.57 1.14 26.51
C PHE A 480 -13.26 2.24 27.51
#